data_b610deffe01fc5a58831d9f96f23d70a
#
_entry.id   b610deffe01fc5a58831d9f96f23d70a
#
_cell.length_a   1.000
_cell.length_b   1.000
_cell.length_c   1.000
_cell.angle_alpha   90.00
_cell.angle_beta   90.00
_cell.angle_gamma   90.00
#
_symmetry.space_group_name_H-M   'P 1'
#
loop_
_entity.id
_entity.type
_entity.pdbx_description
1 polymer ?
#
loop_
_entity_poly.entity_id
_entity_poly.type
_entity_poly.pdbx_seq_one_letter_code
_entity_poly.pdbx_strand_id
1 'polypeptide(L)'
;IKPDSPAGQYLSAHGVERKDFNSYGSRRGNHEVMIRGTFANIRLKNLLLDGVEGGFTRDFTAGGEQSTIYDASVNYQAAGIPLVILSGKEYGSGSSRDWAAKGTALLGVKAVIAESYERIHRSNLIGMGVVPLQYPAGENADSLGLDGTETFDFSGLTELNEGRTPKTVKVTATKNGDV
;
A
#
# COMPACT_ATOMS: atom_id res chain seq x y z
N ILE A 1 19.25 -1.56 -6.55
CA ILE A 1 18.46 -2.51 -5.74
C ILE A 1 19.35 -3.06 -4.64
N LYS A 2 18.89 -3.03 -3.40
CA LYS A 2 19.65 -3.56 -2.25
C LYS A 2 19.64 -5.09 -2.26
N PRO A 3 20.77 -5.76 -1.94
CA PRO A 3 20.85 -7.23 -1.95
C PRO A 3 19.92 -7.93 -0.95
N ASP A 4 19.72 -7.32 0.20
CA ASP A 4 18.88 -7.81 1.30
C ASP A 4 17.39 -7.49 1.15
N SER A 5 17.04 -6.72 0.12
CA SER A 5 15.64 -6.41 -0.18
C SER A 5 14.95 -7.61 -0.87
N PRO A 6 13.61 -7.70 -0.80
CA PRO A 6 12.87 -8.74 -1.52
C PRO A 6 13.22 -8.83 -3.01
N ALA A 7 13.43 -7.68 -3.68
CA ALA A 7 13.84 -7.65 -5.08
C ALA A 7 15.28 -8.16 -5.29
N GLY A 8 16.19 -7.82 -4.37
CA GLY A 8 17.57 -8.31 -4.43
C GLY A 8 17.65 -9.82 -4.21
N GLN A 9 16.91 -10.34 -3.27
CA GLN A 9 16.82 -11.79 -3.01
C GLN A 9 16.22 -12.54 -4.22
N TYR A 10 15.17 -11.98 -4.83
CA TYR A 10 14.59 -12.52 -6.06
C TYR A 10 15.61 -12.59 -7.20
N LEU A 11 16.35 -11.52 -7.44
CA LEU A 11 17.37 -11.46 -8.48
C LEU A 11 18.50 -12.47 -8.24
N SER A 12 19.00 -12.56 -7.01
CA SER A 12 20.04 -13.54 -6.61
C SER A 12 19.54 -14.97 -6.83
N ALA A 13 18.30 -15.28 -6.46
CA ALA A 13 17.71 -16.60 -6.66
C ALA A 13 17.59 -16.98 -8.15
N HIS A 14 17.57 -15.99 -9.03
CA HIS A 14 17.55 -16.17 -10.50
C HIS A 14 18.94 -16.03 -11.15
N GLY A 15 20.01 -16.12 -10.36
CA GLY A 15 21.38 -16.13 -10.86
C GLY A 15 21.93 -14.77 -11.31
N VAL A 16 21.27 -13.66 -10.94
CA VAL A 16 21.79 -12.32 -11.23
C VAL A 16 22.79 -11.95 -10.16
N GLU A 17 24.01 -11.57 -10.59
CA GLU A 17 25.03 -11.12 -9.67
C GLU A 17 24.74 -9.70 -9.15
N ARG A 18 25.17 -9.40 -7.92
CA ARG A 18 24.93 -8.10 -7.27
C ARG A 18 25.33 -6.89 -8.13
N LYS A 19 26.45 -6.99 -8.87
CA LYS A 19 26.92 -5.92 -9.77
C LYS A 19 25.92 -5.58 -10.88
N ASP A 20 25.07 -6.55 -11.25
CA ASP A 20 24.10 -6.46 -12.35
C ASP A 20 22.65 -6.20 -11.87
N PHE A 21 22.43 -5.96 -10.58
CA PHE A 21 21.10 -5.69 -10.04
C PHE A 21 20.44 -4.45 -10.64
N ASN A 22 21.24 -3.41 -10.89
CA ASN A 22 20.77 -2.14 -11.41
C ASN A 22 19.69 -1.45 -10.54
N SER A 23 18.89 -0.62 -11.15
CA SER A 23 17.79 0.11 -10.51
C SER A 23 16.42 -0.52 -10.83
N TYR A 24 15.40 -0.19 -10.06
CA TYR A 24 14.02 -0.56 -10.38
C TYR A 24 13.58 -0.02 -11.74
N GLY A 25 14.02 1.20 -12.10
CA GLY A 25 13.69 1.82 -13.37
C GLY A 25 14.21 1.05 -14.58
N SER A 26 15.43 0.52 -14.50
CA SER A 26 16.02 -0.30 -15.58
C SER A 26 15.41 -1.70 -15.68
N ARG A 27 14.74 -2.16 -14.62
CA ARG A 27 14.05 -3.45 -14.57
C ARG A 27 12.52 -3.35 -14.65
N ARG A 28 12.03 -2.23 -15.14
CA ARG A 28 10.58 -1.95 -15.22
C ARG A 28 9.78 -3.00 -16.00
N GLY A 29 10.40 -3.70 -16.95
CA GLY A 29 9.79 -4.81 -17.68
C GLY A 29 9.62 -6.11 -16.86
N ASN A 30 10.27 -6.22 -15.70
CA ASN A 30 10.15 -7.37 -14.82
C ASN A 30 9.19 -7.06 -13.68
N HIS A 31 7.95 -7.57 -13.77
CA HIS A 31 6.91 -7.30 -12.78
C HIS A 31 7.26 -7.87 -11.40
N GLU A 32 8.00 -8.97 -11.32
CA GLU A 32 8.42 -9.58 -10.07
C GLU A 32 9.38 -8.66 -9.29
N VAL A 33 10.27 -7.98 -9.99
CA VAL A 33 11.13 -6.96 -9.38
C VAL A 33 10.31 -5.74 -8.97
N MET A 34 9.41 -5.28 -9.83
CA MET A 34 8.63 -4.07 -9.59
C MET A 34 7.64 -4.22 -8.44
N ILE A 35 6.96 -5.36 -8.30
CA ILE A 35 6.05 -5.59 -7.17
C ILE A 35 6.79 -5.61 -5.84
N ARG A 36 8.00 -6.16 -5.81
CA ARG A 36 8.84 -6.19 -4.61
C ARG A 36 9.41 -4.82 -4.24
N GLY A 37 9.44 -3.91 -5.21
CA GLY A 37 9.96 -2.56 -5.05
C GLY A 37 8.89 -1.47 -4.90
N THR A 38 7.61 -1.81 -4.86
CA THR A 38 6.52 -0.82 -4.89
C THR A 38 6.62 0.19 -3.76
N PHE A 39 6.97 -0.20 -2.56
CA PHE A 39 7.19 0.68 -1.40
C PHE A 39 8.64 0.64 -0.91
N ALA A 40 9.59 0.43 -1.81
CA ALA A 40 11.01 0.32 -1.46
C ALA A 40 11.74 1.67 -1.30
N ASN A 41 11.01 2.78 -1.23
CA ASN A 41 11.61 4.09 -0.98
C ASN A 41 12.24 4.12 0.42
N ILE A 42 13.54 4.46 0.48
CA ILE A 42 14.31 4.50 1.72
C ILE A 42 13.82 5.58 2.72
N ARG A 43 13.06 6.56 2.25
CA ARG A 43 12.49 7.64 3.08
C ARG A 43 11.05 7.37 3.51
N LEU A 44 10.49 6.24 3.10
CA LEU A 44 9.15 5.86 3.53
C LEU A 44 9.16 5.61 5.04
N LYS A 45 8.16 6.10 5.73
CA LYS A 45 7.94 5.83 7.15
C LYS A 45 6.54 5.26 7.32
N ASN A 46 6.48 4.02 7.78
CA ASN A 46 5.22 3.43 8.19
C ASN A 46 5.03 3.69 9.70
N LEU A 47 3.97 4.44 10.05
CA LEU A 47 3.71 4.84 11.43
C LEU A 47 3.34 3.67 12.36
N LEU A 48 3.11 2.47 11.82
CA LEU A 48 3.03 1.23 12.62
C LEU A 48 4.35 0.86 13.28
N LEU A 49 5.47 1.38 12.76
CA LEU A 49 6.84 1.12 13.24
C LEU A 49 7.47 2.45 13.67
N ASP A 50 7.82 2.56 14.95
CA ASP A 50 8.47 3.76 15.47
C ASP A 50 9.91 3.85 14.99
N GLY A 51 10.26 5.00 14.39
CA GLY A 51 11.63 5.31 13.97
C GLY A 51 12.19 4.47 12.81
N VAL A 52 11.40 3.62 12.17
CA VAL A 52 11.85 2.77 11.06
C VAL A 52 11.59 3.45 9.72
N GLU A 53 12.63 3.55 8.91
CA GLU A 53 12.56 4.05 7.52
C GLU A 53 12.70 2.91 6.52
N GLY A 54 12.04 3.04 5.37
CA GLY A 54 12.07 2.07 4.28
C GLY A 54 10.75 1.33 4.10
N GLY A 55 10.78 0.31 3.27
CA GLY A 55 9.60 -0.48 2.89
C GLY A 55 9.23 -1.55 3.91
N PHE A 56 8.98 -1.17 5.15
CA PHE A 56 8.65 -2.07 6.25
C PHE A 56 7.25 -1.82 6.80
N THR A 57 6.70 -2.85 7.41
CA THR A 57 5.39 -2.82 8.10
C THR A 57 5.38 -3.82 9.24
N ARG A 58 4.24 -3.94 9.92
CA ARG A 58 3.96 -5.05 10.83
C ARG A 58 3.14 -6.11 10.13
N ASP A 59 3.50 -7.36 10.34
CA ASP A 59 2.74 -8.51 9.85
C ASP A 59 1.90 -9.11 11.00
N PHE A 60 0.62 -8.79 11.02
CA PHE A 60 -0.29 -9.28 12.05
C PHE A 60 -0.71 -10.74 11.84
N THR A 61 -0.39 -11.35 10.71
CA THR A 61 -0.50 -12.81 10.52
C THR A 61 0.60 -13.56 11.26
N ALA A 62 1.71 -12.88 11.58
CA ALA A 62 2.87 -13.40 12.30
C ALA A 62 3.09 -12.69 13.65
N GLY A 63 2.02 -12.35 14.37
CA GLY A 63 2.09 -11.75 15.70
C GLY A 63 2.42 -10.26 15.75
N GLY A 64 2.37 -9.56 14.63
CA GLY A 64 2.66 -8.12 14.55
C GLY A 64 4.16 -7.80 14.51
N GLU A 65 4.99 -8.74 14.14
CA GLU A 65 6.42 -8.52 13.96
C GLU A 65 6.72 -7.62 12.75
N GLN A 66 7.88 -6.97 12.79
CA GLN A 66 8.36 -6.18 11.67
C GLN A 66 8.67 -7.08 10.48
N SER A 67 8.17 -6.72 9.31
CA SER A 67 8.40 -7.40 8.04
C SER A 67 8.57 -6.39 6.92
N THR A 68 9.09 -6.82 5.78
CA THR A 68 8.98 -6.02 4.57
C THR A 68 7.52 -5.93 4.13
N ILE A 69 7.16 -4.83 3.50
CA ILE A 69 5.78 -4.67 2.98
C ILE A 69 5.44 -5.79 2.00
N TYR A 70 6.40 -6.18 1.14
CA TYR A 70 6.19 -7.27 0.20
C TYR A 70 5.91 -8.60 0.90
N ASP A 71 6.76 -9.02 1.84
CA ASP A 71 6.61 -10.31 2.53
C ASP A 71 5.33 -10.35 3.36
N ALA A 72 5.00 -9.26 4.08
CA ALA A 72 3.74 -9.14 4.79
C ALA A 72 2.54 -9.25 3.84
N SER A 73 2.60 -8.60 2.67
CA SER A 73 1.52 -8.67 1.67
C SER A 73 1.29 -10.09 1.16
N VAL A 74 2.34 -10.87 0.95
CA VAL A 74 2.24 -12.29 0.56
C VAL A 74 1.50 -13.09 1.63
N ASN A 75 1.84 -12.88 2.90
CA ASN A 75 1.19 -13.56 4.02
C ASN A 75 -0.29 -13.16 4.15
N TYR A 76 -0.62 -11.88 4.02
CA TYR A 76 -2.00 -11.40 4.05
C TYR A 76 -2.83 -11.97 2.89
N GLN A 77 -2.28 -12.00 1.68
CA GLN A 77 -2.97 -12.58 0.53
C GLN A 77 -3.20 -14.09 0.70
N ALA A 78 -2.21 -14.83 1.22
CA ALA A 78 -2.36 -16.25 1.54
C ALA A 78 -3.45 -16.50 2.59
N ALA A 79 -3.65 -15.60 3.53
CA ALA A 79 -4.70 -15.62 4.54
C ALA A 79 -6.06 -15.07 4.04
N GLY A 80 -6.12 -14.56 2.81
CA GLY A 80 -7.33 -13.95 2.24
C GLY A 80 -7.70 -12.60 2.87
N ILE A 81 -6.75 -11.89 3.47
CA ILE A 81 -6.98 -10.62 4.15
C ILE A 81 -6.66 -9.45 3.21
N PRO A 82 -7.65 -8.65 2.80
CA PRO A 82 -7.43 -7.43 2.02
C PRO A 82 -6.81 -6.33 2.88
N LEU A 83 -6.06 -5.43 2.24
CA LEU A 83 -5.32 -4.37 2.91
C LEU A 83 -5.88 -2.99 2.58
N VAL A 84 -5.67 -2.06 3.50
CA VAL A 84 -5.98 -0.62 3.37
C VAL A 84 -4.72 0.17 3.68
N ILE A 85 -4.50 1.26 2.95
CA ILE A 85 -3.46 2.24 3.25
C ILE A 85 -4.10 3.50 3.83
N LEU A 86 -3.60 3.95 4.98
CA LEU A 86 -3.88 5.26 5.55
C LEU A 86 -2.72 6.19 5.22
N SER A 87 -2.98 7.32 4.58
CA SER A 87 -1.95 8.23 4.12
C SER A 87 -2.29 9.70 4.40
N GLY A 88 -1.28 10.53 4.35
CA GLY A 88 -1.39 11.97 4.52
C GLY A 88 -1.69 12.70 3.21
N LYS A 89 -1.02 13.85 3.03
CA LYS A 89 -1.23 14.74 1.90
C LYS A 89 -0.46 14.31 0.65
N GLU A 90 -1.03 14.61 -0.50
CA GLU A 90 -0.43 14.42 -1.82
C GLU A 90 0.02 12.98 -2.09
N TYR A 91 -0.79 12.00 -1.65
CA TYR A 91 -0.49 10.60 -1.88
C TYR A 91 -0.28 10.31 -3.37
N GLY A 92 0.87 9.69 -3.67
CA GLY A 92 1.28 9.38 -5.05
C GLY A 92 2.24 10.37 -5.68
N SER A 93 2.56 11.49 -5.02
CA SER A 93 3.56 12.44 -5.49
C SER A 93 4.95 11.79 -5.57
N GLY A 94 5.69 12.08 -6.65
CA GLY A 94 7.02 11.51 -6.88
C GLY A 94 7.05 10.03 -7.26
N SER A 95 5.90 9.43 -7.50
CA SER A 95 5.78 8.01 -7.83
C SER A 95 6.05 7.72 -9.31
N SER A 96 6.29 6.43 -9.61
CA SER A 96 6.44 5.91 -10.97
C SER A 96 5.09 5.71 -11.69
N ARG A 97 4.10 6.56 -11.43
CA ARG A 97 2.79 6.58 -12.09
C ARG A 97 2.07 5.22 -12.05
N ASP A 98 1.92 4.56 -13.23
CA ASP A 98 1.13 3.31 -13.36
C ASP A 98 1.64 2.20 -12.44
N TRP A 99 2.94 2.03 -12.33
CA TRP A 99 3.50 1.00 -11.46
C TRP A 99 3.24 1.23 -9.98
N ALA A 100 3.17 2.47 -9.53
CA ALA A 100 2.82 2.76 -8.14
C ALA A 100 1.40 2.29 -7.80
N ALA A 101 0.45 2.50 -8.70
CA ALA A 101 -0.93 2.03 -8.54
C ALA A 101 -1.06 0.52 -8.78
N LYS A 102 -0.42 0.00 -9.84
CA LYS A 102 -0.43 -1.42 -10.17
C LYS A 102 0.21 -2.27 -9.08
N GLY A 103 1.37 -1.86 -8.59
CA GLY A 103 2.05 -2.55 -7.49
C GLY A 103 1.21 -2.55 -6.22
N THR A 104 0.57 -1.44 -5.89
CA THR A 104 -0.36 -1.32 -4.77
C THR A 104 -1.49 -2.35 -4.89
N ALA A 105 -2.13 -2.45 -6.05
CA ALA A 105 -3.18 -3.44 -6.30
C ALA A 105 -2.67 -4.88 -6.18
N LEU A 106 -1.49 -5.16 -6.74
CA LEU A 106 -0.87 -6.50 -6.72
C LEU A 106 -0.43 -6.92 -5.31
N LEU A 107 -0.15 -5.98 -4.42
CA LEU A 107 0.14 -6.24 -3.01
C LEU A 107 -1.13 -6.54 -2.17
N GLY A 108 -2.30 -6.56 -2.78
CA GLY A 108 -3.56 -6.88 -2.09
C GLY A 108 -4.24 -5.68 -1.43
N VAL A 109 -3.79 -4.46 -1.71
CA VAL A 109 -4.46 -3.24 -1.23
C VAL A 109 -5.73 -3.01 -2.03
N LYS A 110 -6.86 -2.84 -1.33
CA LYS A 110 -8.18 -2.62 -1.93
C LYS A 110 -8.65 -1.17 -1.84
N ALA A 111 -8.19 -0.45 -0.84
CA ALA A 111 -8.54 0.95 -0.65
C ALA A 111 -7.35 1.75 -0.11
N VAL A 112 -7.33 3.03 -0.44
CA VAL A 112 -6.44 4.02 0.16
C VAL A 112 -7.30 5.13 0.72
N ILE A 113 -7.03 5.55 1.96
CA ILE A 113 -7.67 6.72 2.58
C ILE A 113 -6.57 7.75 2.81
N ALA A 114 -6.68 8.91 2.19
CA ALA A 114 -5.66 9.96 2.26
C ALA A 114 -6.28 11.34 2.50
N GLU A 115 -5.47 12.27 3.02
CA GLU A 115 -5.89 13.68 3.15
C GLU A 115 -6.03 14.35 1.78
N SER A 116 -5.15 14.02 0.84
CA SER A 116 -5.23 14.45 -0.56
C SER A 116 -4.41 13.52 -1.46
N TYR A 117 -4.65 13.62 -2.76
CA TYR A 117 -4.00 12.80 -3.78
C TYR A 117 -3.31 13.66 -4.83
N GLU A 118 -2.19 13.14 -5.35
CA GLU A 118 -1.75 13.57 -6.67
C GLU A 118 -2.80 13.10 -7.71
N ARG A 119 -3.19 14.01 -8.59
CA ARG A 119 -4.35 13.83 -9.48
C ARG A 119 -4.25 12.59 -10.38
N ILE A 120 -3.09 12.40 -11.00
CA ILE A 120 -2.87 11.28 -11.94
C ILE A 120 -2.87 9.96 -11.16
N HIS A 121 -2.24 9.93 -9.99
CA HIS A 121 -2.19 8.73 -9.16
C HIS A 121 -3.57 8.28 -8.67
N ARG A 122 -4.43 9.24 -8.29
CA ARG A 122 -5.83 8.93 -7.94
C ARG A 122 -6.55 8.23 -9.08
N SER A 123 -6.41 8.73 -10.30
CA SER A 123 -7.02 8.11 -11.49
C SER A 123 -6.44 6.72 -11.77
N ASN A 124 -5.14 6.55 -11.61
CA ASN A 124 -4.47 5.26 -11.81
C ASN A 124 -4.91 4.23 -10.76
N LEU A 125 -5.11 4.63 -9.51
CA LEU A 125 -5.66 3.73 -8.47
C LEU A 125 -7.03 3.19 -8.88
N ILE A 126 -7.92 4.05 -9.35
CA ILE A 126 -9.26 3.64 -9.85
C ILE A 126 -9.11 2.67 -11.01
N GLY A 127 -8.24 2.98 -11.97
CA GLY A 127 -7.97 2.12 -13.13
C GLY A 127 -7.42 0.75 -12.77
N MET A 128 -6.74 0.63 -11.63
CA MET A 128 -6.18 -0.64 -11.12
C MET A 128 -7.10 -1.35 -10.12
N GLY A 129 -8.31 -0.83 -9.89
CA GLY A 129 -9.28 -1.43 -8.97
C GLY A 129 -9.03 -1.17 -7.49
N VAL A 130 -8.26 -0.13 -7.17
CA VAL A 130 -8.06 0.34 -5.79
C VAL A 130 -8.94 1.56 -5.56
N VAL A 131 -9.74 1.54 -4.50
CA VAL A 131 -10.68 2.62 -4.16
C VAL A 131 -9.93 3.76 -3.47
N PRO A 132 -9.83 4.96 -4.07
CA PRO A 132 -9.25 6.13 -3.43
C PRO A 132 -10.32 6.88 -2.65
N LEU A 133 -10.17 6.95 -1.34
CA LEU A 133 -11.04 7.71 -0.45
C LEU A 133 -10.27 8.89 0.16
N GLN A 134 -10.96 9.95 0.46
CA GLN A 134 -10.39 11.14 1.06
C GLN A 134 -11.04 11.39 2.42
N TYR A 135 -10.22 11.71 3.41
CA TYR A 135 -10.73 12.14 4.70
C TYR A 135 -11.60 13.40 4.55
N PRO A 136 -12.59 13.60 5.44
CA PRO A 136 -13.27 14.88 5.54
C PRO A 136 -12.27 16.04 5.74
N ALA A 137 -12.64 17.23 5.32
CA ALA A 137 -11.77 18.39 5.41
C ALA A 137 -11.28 18.63 6.84
N GLY A 138 -9.94 18.73 7.00
CA GLY A 138 -9.30 18.95 8.30
C GLY A 138 -9.10 17.70 9.15
N GLU A 139 -9.51 16.52 8.67
CA GLU A 139 -9.33 15.25 9.37
C GLU A 139 -8.22 14.41 8.73
N ASN A 140 -7.60 13.57 9.54
CA ASN A 140 -6.58 12.61 9.15
C ASN A 140 -6.57 11.42 10.14
N ALA A 141 -5.68 10.46 9.94
CA ALA A 141 -5.59 9.30 10.81
C ALA A 141 -5.35 9.69 12.28
N ASP A 142 -4.47 10.66 12.54
CA ASP A 142 -4.16 11.10 13.90
C ASP A 142 -5.36 11.78 14.58
N SER A 143 -6.06 12.67 13.87
CA SER A 143 -7.24 13.37 14.43
C SER A 143 -8.39 12.43 14.73
N LEU A 144 -8.50 11.31 14.00
CA LEU A 144 -9.48 10.27 14.19
C LEU A 144 -9.03 9.16 15.17
N GLY A 145 -7.80 9.25 15.69
CA GLY A 145 -7.23 8.27 16.60
C GLY A 145 -6.94 6.91 15.98
N LEU A 146 -6.75 6.86 14.65
CA LEU A 146 -6.42 5.63 13.92
C LEU A 146 -4.92 5.36 14.03
N ASP A 147 -4.55 4.15 14.41
CA ASP A 147 -3.15 3.74 14.53
C ASP A 147 -2.71 2.69 13.49
N GLY A 148 -3.64 2.25 12.63
CA GLY A 148 -3.38 1.28 11.57
C GLY A 148 -3.60 -0.19 11.98
N THR A 149 -4.08 -0.45 13.21
CA THR A 149 -4.41 -1.79 13.70
C THR A 149 -5.90 -2.11 13.60
N GLU A 150 -6.70 -1.15 13.13
CA GLU A 150 -8.13 -1.27 12.99
C GLU A 150 -8.51 -2.16 11.81
N THR A 151 -9.69 -2.77 11.90
CA THR A 151 -10.39 -3.37 10.77
C THR A 151 -11.34 -2.34 10.16
N PHE A 152 -11.34 -2.23 8.84
CA PHE A 152 -12.10 -1.23 8.10
C PHE A 152 -13.24 -1.87 7.32
N ASP A 153 -14.45 -1.37 7.51
CA ASP A 153 -15.63 -1.71 6.72
C ASP A 153 -16.09 -0.51 5.90
N PHE A 154 -16.45 -0.76 4.64
CA PHE A 154 -16.85 0.27 3.68
C PHE A 154 -18.29 0.04 3.27
N SER A 155 -19.14 1.05 3.42
CA SER A 155 -20.56 1.00 3.07
C SER A 155 -20.84 1.93 1.90
N GLY A 156 -21.73 1.50 0.98
CA GLY A 156 -22.18 2.32 -0.16
C GLY A 156 -21.39 2.10 -1.44
N LEU A 157 -20.36 1.25 -1.44
CA LEU A 157 -19.58 0.95 -2.66
C LEU A 157 -20.35 0.07 -3.67
N THR A 158 -21.38 -0.63 -3.25
CA THR A 158 -22.23 -1.45 -4.13
C THR A 158 -22.95 -0.64 -5.19
N GLU A 159 -23.17 0.66 -4.97
CA GLU A 159 -23.73 1.57 -5.96
C GLU A 159 -22.89 1.67 -7.23
N LEU A 160 -21.58 1.41 -7.15
CA LEU A 160 -20.69 1.37 -8.31
C LEU A 160 -21.09 0.28 -9.30
N ASN A 161 -21.60 -0.85 -8.81
CA ASN A 161 -22.07 -1.95 -9.65
C ASN A 161 -23.36 -1.60 -10.41
N GLU A 162 -24.09 -0.58 -9.92
CA GLU A 162 -25.29 -0.04 -10.53
C GLU A 162 -25.02 1.17 -11.43
N GLY A 163 -23.74 1.47 -11.71
CA GLY A 163 -23.30 2.60 -12.52
C GLY A 163 -23.43 3.96 -11.83
N ARG A 164 -23.65 3.99 -10.53
CA ARG A 164 -23.71 5.22 -9.73
C ARG A 164 -22.42 5.43 -8.97
N THR A 165 -21.90 6.65 -8.95
CA THR A 165 -20.71 7.00 -8.17
C THR A 165 -21.13 7.72 -6.90
N PRO A 166 -20.99 7.11 -5.73
CA PRO A 166 -21.32 7.76 -4.46
C PRO A 166 -20.39 8.95 -4.22
N LYS A 167 -20.92 10.06 -3.74
CA LYS A 167 -20.09 11.24 -3.37
C LYS A 167 -19.35 11.01 -2.06
N THR A 168 -19.94 10.24 -1.17
CA THR A 168 -19.39 9.88 0.14
C THR A 168 -19.52 8.40 0.37
N VAL A 169 -18.57 7.84 1.09
CA VAL A 169 -18.57 6.44 1.53
C VAL A 169 -18.45 6.43 3.04
N LYS A 170 -19.31 5.67 3.70
CA LYS A 170 -19.17 5.46 5.14
C LYS A 170 -18.08 4.42 5.38
N VAL A 171 -17.08 4.80 6.15
CA VAL A 171 -16.02 3.91 6.59
C VAL A 171 -16.16 3.72 8.09
N THR A 172 -16.18 2.48 8.52
CA THR A 172 -16.23 2.10 9.93
C THR A 172 -14.90 1.47 10.30
N ALA A 173 -14.21 2.03 11.27
CA ALA A 173 -12.97 1.51 11.81
C ALA A 173 -13.24 0.84 13.16
N THR A 174 -12.88 -0.43 13.29
CA THR A 174 -13.12 -1.21 14.52
C THR A 174 -11.82 -1.72 15.11
N LYS A 175 -11.61 -1.48 16.39
CA LYS A 175 -10.45 -1.98 17.13
C LYS A 175 -10.92 -2.64 18.42
N ASN A 176 -10.58 -3.91 18.63
CA ASN A 176 -10.95 -4.68 19.84
C ASN A 176 -12.46 -4.68 20.17
N GLY A 177 -13.31 -4.52 19.15
CA GLY A 177 -14.76 -4.43 19.30
C GLY A 177 -15.31 -3.00 19.49
N ASP A 178 -14.46 -2.00 19.67
CA ASP A 178 -14.82 -0.58 19.71
C ASP A 178 -14.82 0.01 18.30
N VAL A 179 -15.82 0.86 18.00
CA VAL A 179 -16.06 1.49 16.68
C VAL A 179 -15.72 2.98 16.74
#